data_92f478d24301d9908785cc54432c3c86
#
_entry.id   92f478d24301d9908785cc54432c3c86
#
_cell.length_a   1.000
_cell.length_b   1.000
_cell.length_c   1.000
_cell.angle_alpha   90.00
_cell.angle_beta   90.00
_cell.angle_gamma   90.00
#
_symmetry.space_group_name_H-M   'P 1'
#
loop_
_entity.id
_entity.type
_entity.pdbx_description
1 polymer ?
#
loop_
_entity_poly.entity_id
_entity_poly.type
_entity_poly.pdbx_seq_one_letter_code
_entity_poly.pdbx_strand_id
1 'polypeptide(L)'
;HLKVMKELVEMTRECGMDVWVDNWGIAGSPGDTAHFLGYHPEAHMIYSDGSFDPRRPCLYHPAFRAFTKEWVDAAAFIGGETIFWDEPHLPLKKADGKTFYACTCPTCRERFFARFGHEMPEEPDEETMAFGAESVVDYFREVTEYSASKGMKNTVCVMLGTYGMNLENAGRVAALPHMASIGSDPYWIDTQKKNPALDVYDFVFEATKQNLAFANRYGKDHNVWIQTYQNPRGKEEDIIAATEAAYDAGARRLFAWGYYGSESNDYGAENGAL
;
A
#
# COMPACT_ATOMS: atom_id res chain seq x y z
N HIS A 1 18.31 17.35 2.26
CA HIS A 1 17.38 16.38 2.81
C HIS A 1 17.95 14.94 2.76
N LEU A 2 18.29 14.38 1.58
CA LEU A 2 18.80 13.00 1.45
C LEU A 2 20.08 12.72 2.26
N LYS A 3 21.00 13.70 2.42
CA LYS A 3 22.20 13.54 3.25
C LYS A 3 21.84 13.31 4.71
N VAL A 4 20.91 14.10 5.26
CA VAL A 4 20.43 13.93 6.64
C VAL A 4 19.74 12.60 6.83
N MET A 5 18.92 12.17 5.85
CA MET A 5 18.29 10.85 5.90
C MET A 5 19.33 9.73 5.88
N LYS A 6 20.38 9.87 5.09
CA LYS A 6 21.48 8.89 5.07
C LYS A 6 22.19 8.78 6.42
N GLU A 7 22.52 9.91 7.04
CA GLU A 7 23.12 9.95 8.37
C GLU A 7 22.20 9.28 9.41
N LEU A 8 20.89 9.54 9.34
CA LEU A 8 19.91 8.89 10.21
C LEU A 8 19.87 7.37 10.01
N VAL A 9 19.89 6.90 8.76
CA VAL A 9 19.94 5.46 8.44
C VAL A 9 21.23 4.82 9.00
N GLU A 10 22.37 5.48 8.85
CA GLU A 10 23.66 5.01 9.38
C GLU A 10 23.60 4.89 10.91
N MET A 11 23.10 5.90 11.62
CA MET A 11 22.91 5.87 13.08
C MET A 11 21.94 4.78 13.52
N THR A 12 20.85 4.57 12.78
CA THR A 12 19.86 3.51 13.06
C THR A 12 20.50 2.11 12.95
N ARG A 13 21.34 1.91 11.94
CA ARG A 13 22.08 0.66 11.77
C ARG A 13 23.12 0.42 12.85
N GLU A 14 23.79 1.46 13.31
CA GLU A 14 24.73 1.38 14.45
C GLU A 14 24.02 0.90 15.73
N CYS A 15 22.73 1.19 15.86
CA CYS A 15 21.87 0.65 16.92
C CYS A 15 21.38 -0.79 16.67
N GLY A 16 21.82 -1.44 15.59
CA GLY A 16 21.43 -2.83 15.26
C GLY A 16 20.04 -2.96 14.64
N MET A 17 19.50 -1.89 14.06
CA MET A 17 18.17 -1.87 13.44
C MET A 17 18.28 -1.87 11.91
N ASP A 18 17.40 -2.62 11.24
CA ASP A 18 17.19 -2.56 9.79
C ASP A 18 16.32 -1.35 9.43
N VAL A 19 16.56 -0.77 8.24
CA VAL A 19 15.79 0.38 7.77
C VAL A 19 14.94 0.02 6.57
N TRP A 20 13.62 0.14 6.75
CA TRP A 20 12.65 0.01 5.68
C TRP A 20 12.19 1.40 5.25
N VAL A 21 12.01 1.59 3.94
CA VAL A 21 11.56 2.86 3.37
C VAL A 21 10.16 2.68 2.82
N ASP A 22 9.23 3.40 3.40
CA ASP A 22 7.83 3.34 3.01
C ASP A 22 7.56 4.18 1.76
N ASN A 23 6.91 3.57 0.77
CA ASN A 23 6.34 4.24 -0.40
C ASN A 23 4.81 4.32 -0.29
N TRP A 24 4.34 5.30 0.43
CA TRP A 24 2.91 5.55 0.60
C TRP A 24 2.26 6.30 -0.58
N GLY A 25 2.90 6.36 -1.72
CA GLY A 25 2.48 7.19 -2.85
C GLY A 25 1.49 6.55 -3.81
N ILE A 26 1.45 5.22 -3.92
CA ILE A 26 0.65 4.52 -4.95
C ILE A 26 -0.83 4.51 -4.61
N ALA A 27 -1.18 4.36 -3.34
CA ALA A 27 -2.57 4.34 -2.89
C ALA A 27 -3.23 5.73 -2.81
N GLY A 28 -2.50 6.77 -3.10
CA GLY A 28 -3.02 8.13 -3.14
C GLY A 28 -2.85 8.91 -1.85
N SER A 29 -1.84 8.59 -1.09
CA SER A 29 -1.39 9.47 -0.02
C SER A 29 -1.07 10.86 -0.56
N PRO A 30 -1.26 11.92 0.23
CA PRO A 30 -0.86 13.27 -0.11
C PRO A 30 0.65 13.49 -0.15
N GLY A 31 1.48 12.45 0.03
CA GLY A 31 2.93 12.54 0.06
C GLY A 31 3.55 13.00 -1.25
N ASP A 32 4.65 12.37 -1.63
CA ASP A 32 5.47 12.81 -2.77
C ASP A 32 4.74 12.78 -4.12
N THR A 33 3.73 11.93 -4.27
CA THR A 33 2.92 11.91 -5.50
C THR A 33 2.16 13.19 -5.74
N ALA A 34 1.70 13.88 -4.69
CA ALA A 34 1.02 15.17 -4.82
C ALA A 34 1.95 16.25 -5.41
N HIS A 35 3.22 16.26 -5.02
CA HIS A 35 4.22 17.15 -5.62
C HIS A 35 4.50 16.78 -7.07
N PHE A 36 4.68 15.48 -7.36
CA PHE A 36 4.87 14.98 -8.72
C PHE A 36 3.73 15.43 -9.65
N LEU A 37 2.48 15.23 -9.24
CA LEU A 37 1.32 15.60 -10.04
C LEU A 37 1.16 17.12 -10.24
N GLY A 38 1.69 17.93 -9.33
CA GLY A 38 1.76 19.39 -9.51
C GLY A 38 2.68 19.81 -10.65
N TYR A 39 3.72 19.03 -10.94
CA TYR A 39 4.64 19.25 -12.07
C TYR A 39 4.26 18.47 -13.33
N HIS A 40 3.46 17.40 -13.16
CA HIS A 40 3.04 16.48 -14.21
C HIS A 40 1.51 16.28 -14.20
N PRO A 41 0.72 17.33 -14.46
CA PRO A 41 -0.74 17.24 -14.42
C PRO A 41 -1.29 16.26 -15.46
N GLU A 42 -0.56 16.01 -16.55
CA GLU A 42 -0.88 15.03 -17.59
C GLU A 42 -0.84 13.58 -17.07
N ALA A 43 -0.17 13.33 -15.95
CA ALA A 43 -0.02 12.01 -15.35
C ALA A 43 -1.15 11.64 -14.40
N HIS A 44 -2.11 12.53 -14.14
CA HIS A 44 -3.23 12.20 -13.27
C HIS A 44 -4.00 10.96 -13.76
N MET A 45 -4.45 10.18 -12.81
CA MET A 45 -5.42 9.11 -13.05
C MET A 45 -6.77 9.72 -13.41
N ILE A 46 -7.40 9.25 -14.49
CA ILE A 46 -8.68 9.74 -14.99
C ILE A 46 -9.75 8.69 -14.71
N TYR A 47 -10.84 9.09 -14.08
CA TYR A 47 -12.02 8.25 -13.91
C TYR A 47 -12.85 8.13 -15.17
N SER A 48 -13.72 7.11 -15.25
CA SER A 48 -14.57 6.89 -16.43
C SER A 48 -15.62 7.98 -16.65
N ASP A 49 -15.88 8.85 -15.66
CA ASP A 49 -16.69 10.06 -15.80
C ASP A 49 -15.90 11.29 -16.33
N GLY A 50 -14.63 11.11 -16.66
CA GLY A 50 -13.74 12.15 -17.15
C GLY A 50 -13.11 13.02 -16.06
N SER A 51 -13.48 12.87 -14.78
CA SER A 51 -12.83 13.57 -13.68
C SER A 51 -11.44 12.95 -13.40
N PHE A 52 -10.51 13.76 -12.88
CA PHE A 52 -9.19 13.26 -12.48
C PHE A 52 -9.11 13.02 -10.97
N ASP A 53 -8.26 12.10 -10.58
CA ASP A 53 -7.88 11.93 -9.18
C ASP A 53 -6.75 12.91 -8.84
N PRO A 54 -6.95 13.84 -7.88
CA PRO A 54 -5.95 14.86 -7.57
C PRO A 54 -4.69 14.31 -6.88
N ARG A 55 -4.70 13.06 -6.43
CA ARG A 55 -3.63 12.47 -5.64
C ARG A 55 -2.97 11.26 -6.28
N ARG A 56 -3.61 10.65 -7.30
CA ARG A 56 -3.13 9.39 -7.89
C ARG A 56 -2.66 9.58 -9.33
N PRO A 57 -1.41 9.19 -9.63
CA PRO A 57 -0.91 9.14 -11.00
C PRO A 57 -1.33 7.85 -11.71
N CYS A 58 -1.44 7.91 -13.01
CA CYS A 58 -1.63 6.73 -13.85
C CYS A 58 -0.40 5.81 -13.79
N LEU A 59 -0.60 4.54 -13.44
CA LEU A 59 0.48 3.54 -13.33
C LEU A 59 1.19 3.23 -14.66
N TYR A 60 0.55 3.51 -15.78
CA TYR A 60 1.17 3.36 -17.11
C TYR A 60 1.85 4.63 -17.60
N HIS A 61 1.72 5.76 -16.89
CA HIS A 61 2.31 7.00 -17.35
C HIS A 61 3.84 6.99 -17.25
N PRO A 62 4.60 7.26 -18.35
CA PRO A 62 6.05 7.11 -18.34
C PRO A 62 6.76 8.01 -17.33
N ALA A 63 6.29 9.26 -17.16
CA ALA A 63 6.86 10.18 -16.18
C ALA A 63 6.71 9.67 -14.76
N PHE A 64 5.56 9.05 -14.40
CA PHE A 64 5.38 8.47 -13.08
C PHE A 64 6.29 7.26 -12.85
N ARG A 65 6.46 6.40 -13.82
CA ARG A 65 7.40 5.27 -13.72
C ARG A 65 8.85 5.74 -13.58
N ALA A 66 9.24 6.81 -14.30
CA ALA A 66 10.55 7.43 -14.15
C ALA A 66 10.72 8.00 -12.73
N PHE A 67 9.75 8.78 -12.25
CA PHE A 67 9.74 9.33 -10.89
C PHE A 67 9.86 8.24 -9.83
N THR A 68 9.14 7.12 -9.96
CA THR A 68 9.25 6.01 -9.01
C THR A 68 10.66 5.40 -9.00
N LYS A 69 11.32 5.29 -10.15
CA LYS A 69 12.71 4.81 -10.21
C LYS A 69 13.69 5.79 -9.56
N GLU A 70 13.51 7.10 -9.75
CA GLU A 70 14.28 8.12 -9.06
C GLU A 70 14.07 8.06 -7.54
N TRP A 71 12.85 7.79 -7.09
CA TRP A 71 12.53 7.57 -5.69
C TRP A 71 13.25 6.32 -5.14
N VAL A 72 13.26 5.22 -5.89
CA VAL A 72 14.02 4.00 -5.55
C VAL A 72 15.52 4.30 -5.47
N ASP A 73 16.07 5.08 -6.39
CA ASP A 73 17.47 5.51 -6.33
C ASP A 73 17.77 6.33 -5.09
N ALA A 74 16.85 7.20 -4.68
CA ALA A 74 16.98 7.97 -3.45
C ALA A 74 16.93 7.07 -2.21
N ALA A 75 16.00 6.08 -2.17
CA ALA A 75 15.89 5.09 -1.10
C ALA A 75 17.18 4.25 -0.99
N ALA A 76 17.75 3.82 -2.10
CA ALA A 76 19.02 3.10 -2.14
C ALA A 76 20.19 3.98 -1.70
N PHE A 77 20.22 5.26 -2.13
CA PHE A 77 21.27 6.23 -1.75
C PHE A 77 21.34 6.46 -0.25
N ILE A 78 20.20 6.56 0.42
CA ILE A 78 20.16 6.72 1.89
C ILE A 78 20.51 5.43 2.63
N GLY A 79 20.58 4.29 1.92
CA GLY A 79 20.92 3.00 2.50
C GLY A 79 19.72 2.21 2.99
N GLY A 80 18.52 2.46 2.51
CA GLY A 80 17.35 1.62 2.78
C GLY A 80 17.57 0.18 2.34
N GLU A 81 17.10 -0.80 3.11
CA GLU A 81 17.29 -2.22 2.82
C GLU A 81 16.07 -2.86 2.19
N THR A 82 14.90 -2.36 2.55
CA THR A 82 13.61 -2.85 2.06
C THR A 82 12.73 -1.67 1.69
N ILE A 83 12.06 -1.77 0.55
CA ILE A 83 10.96 -0.87 0.20
C ILE A 83 9.66 -1.52 0.64
N PHE A 84 8.88 -0.78 1.41
CA PHE A 84 7.51 -1.10 1.74
C PHE A 84 6.59 -0.37 0.76
N TRP A 85 5.89 -1.15 -0.06
CA TRP A 85 4.90 -0.66 -1.02
C TRP A 85 3.53 -0.72 -0.37
N ASP A 86 2.97 0.44 -0.10
CA ASP A 86 1.74 0.54 0.65
C ASP A 86 0.51 0.51 -0.26
N GLU A 87 -0.48 -0.30 0.11
CA GLU A 87 -1.83 -0.40 -0.44
C GLU A 87 -1.96 -0.31 -1.98
N PRO A 88 -1.44 -1.27 -2.76
CA PRO A 88 -1.42 -1.23 -4.22
C PRO A 88 -2.80 -1.53 -4.84
N HIS A 89 -3.76 -0.63 -4.68
CA HIS A 89 -5.09 -0.78 -5.25
C HIS A 89 -5.50 0.45 -6.06
N LEU A 90 -6.36 0.23 -7.07
CA LEU A 90 -6.92 1.32 -7.84
C LEU A 90 -8.19 1.85 -7.19
N PRO A 91 -8.45 3.16 -7.27
CA PRO A 91 -9.64 3.74 -6.70
C PRO A 91 -10.89 3.44 -7.53
N LEU A 92 -12.04 3.35 -6.88
CA LEU A 92 -13.34 3.56 -7.50
C LEU A 92 -14.00 4.76 -6.86
N LYS A 93 -14.59 5.58 -7.67
CA LYS A 93 -15.39 6.73 -7.25
C LYS A 93 -16.87 6.36 -7.32
N LYS A 94 -17.60 6.65 -6.25
CA LYS A 94 -19.06 6.52 -6.21
C LYS A 94 -19.68 7.91 -6.15
N ALA A 95 -20.54 8.21 -7.10
CA ALA A 95 -21.30 9.46 -7.13
C ALA A 95 -22.66 9.19 -7.80
N ASP A 96 -23.74 9.77 -7.25
CA ASP A 96 -25.11 9.70 -7.79
C ASP A 96 -25.59 8.26 -8.10
N GLY A 97 -25.23 7.33 -7.23
CA GLY A 97 -25.60 5.90 -7.38
C GLY A 97 -24.82 5.13 -8.44
N LYS A 98 -23.88 5.79 -9.13
CA LYS A 98 -23.00 5.18 -10.12
C LYS A 98 -21.62 4.91 -9.54
N THR A 99 -20.92 3.97 -10.17
CA THR A 99 -19.53 3.64 -9.85
C THR A 99 -18.66 3.98 -11.06
N PHE A 100 -17.61 4.77 -10.84
CA PHE A 100 -16.63 5.16 -11.84
C PHE A 100 -15.28 4.55 -11.49
N TYR A 101 -14.65 3.89 -12.45
CA TYR A 101 -13.35 3.25 -12.30
C TYR A 101 -12.23 4.11 -12.89
N ALA A 102 -11.00 3.83 -12.54
CA ALA A 102 -9.80 4.42 -13.11
C ALA A 102 -8.77 3.32 -13.45
N CYS A 103 -7.87 3.51 -14.43
CA CYS A 103 -7.59 4.75 -15.14
C CYS A 103 -8.10 4.69 -16.58
N THR A 104 -8.70 5.76 -17.06
CA THR A 104 -9.18 5.92 -18.45
C THR A 104 -8.46 7.02 -19.21
N CYS A 105 -7.22 7.37 -18.83
CA CYS A 105 -6.40 8.34 -19.55
C CYS A 105 -6.08 7.83 -20.98
N PRO A 106 -5.61 8.69 -21.90
CA PRO A 106 -5.32 8.27 -23.27
C PRO A 106 -4.43 7.04 -23.36
N THR A 107 -3.36 6.97 -22.58
CA THR A 107 -2.47 5.79 -22.54
C THR A 107 -3.20 4.51 -22.13
N CYS A 108 -4.10 4.59 -21.15
CA CYS A 108 -4.87 3.43 -20.71
C CYS A 108 -5.90 3.00 -21.77
N ARG A 109 -6.58 3.94 -22.41
CA ARG A 109 -7.52 3.65 -23.51
C ARG A 109 -6.84 2.96 -24.68
N GLU A 110 -5.69 3.44 -25.12
CA GLU A 110 -4.91 2.81 -26.19
C GLU A 110 -4.50 1.37 -25.84
N ARG A 111 -4.01 1.15 -24.60
CA ARG A 111 -3.61 -0.18 -24.12
C ARG A 111 -4.80 -1.13 -23.98
N PHE A 112 -5.92 -0.62 -23.50
CA PHE A 112 -7.15 -1.39 -23.38
C PHE A 112 -7.65 -1.81 -24.75
N PHE A 113 -7.75 -0.87 -25.71
CA PHE A 113 -8.15 -1.16 -27.09
C PHE A 113 -7.21 -2.18 -27.75
N ALA A 114 -5.91 -2.04 -27.56
CA ALA A 114 -4.92 -2.99 -28.10
C ALA A 114 -5.11 -4.40 -27.55
N ARG A 115 -5.61 -4.55 -26.32
CA ARG A 115 -5.82 -5.82 -25.67
C ARG A 115 -7.17 -6.46 -25.98
N PHE A 116 -8.26 -5.68 -25.92
CA PHE A 116 -9.62 -6.19 -26.00
C PHE A 116 -10.32 -5.93 -27.35
N GLY A 117 -9.76 -5.03 -28.18
CA GLY A 117 -10.25 -4.74 -29.51
C GLY A 117 -11.44 -3.77 -29.59
N HIS A 118 -11.80 -3.16 -28.48
CA HIS A 118 -12.88 -2.17 -28.36
C HIS A 118 -12.54 -1.06 -27.37
N GLU A 119 -13.31 0.03 -27.40
CA GLU A 119 -13.14 1.16 -26.47
C GLU A 119 -13.52 0.78 -25.03
N MET A 120 -12.90 1.48 -24.06
CA MET A 120 -13.23 1.34 -22.65
C MET A 120 -14.68 1.74 -22.41
N PRO A 121 -15.52 0.90 -21.74
CA PRO A 121 -16.90 1.25 -21.42
C PRO A 121 -16.97 2.37 -20.37
N GLU A 122 -18.14 3.01 -20.26
CA GLU A 122 -18.38 4.05 -19.24
C GLU A 122 -18.53 3.46 -17.84
N GLU A 123 -19.19 2.31 -17.73
CA GLU A 123 -19.37 1.60 -16.45
C GLU A 123 -18.35 0.48 -16.28
N PRO A 124 -17.94 0.18 -15.03
CA PRO A 124 -16.98 -0.88 -14.77
C PRO A 124 -17.58 -2.26 -15.13
N ASP A 125 -16.80 -3.06 -15.81
CA ASP A 125 -17.09 -4.45 -16.14
C ASP A 125 -15.90 -5.38 -15.82
N GLU A 126 -16.00 -6.65 -16.15
CA GLU A 126 -14.94 -7.63 -15.89
C GLU A 126 -13.63 -7.29 -16.61
N GLU A 127 -13.70 -6.77 -17.85
CA GLU A 127 -12.52 -6.45 -18.64
C GLU A 127 -11.81 -5.21 -18.13
N THR A 128 -12.54 -4.17 -17.72
CA THR A 128 -11.95 -2.97 -17.11
C THR A 128 -11.34 -3.27 -15.74
N MET A 129 -11.96 -4.15 -14.96
CA MET A 129 -11.41 -4.59 -13.68
C MET A 129 -10.16 -5.46 -13.86
N ALA A 130 -10.15 -6.35 -14.85
CA ALA A 130 -8.98 -7.16 -15.21
C ALA A 130 -7.83 -6.28 -15.72
N PHE A 131 -8.12 -5.29 -16.56
CA PHE A 131 -7.14 -4.33 -17.06
C PHE A 131 -6.52 -3.50 -15.92
N GLY A 132 -7.35 -3.02 -14.99
CA GLY A 132 -6.89 -2.31 -13.81
C GLY A 132 -5.93 -3.17 -12.97
N ALA A 133 -6.32 -4.38 -12.65
CA ALA A 133 -5.47 -5.33 -11.92
C ALA A 133 -4.14 -5.60 -12.62
N GLU A 134 -4.17 -5.73 -13.94
CA GLU A 134 -2.97 -5.91 -14.76
C GLU A 134 -2.04 -4.70 -14.68
N SER A 135 -2.60 -3.47 -14.69
CA SER A 135 -1.80 -2.25 -14.57
C SER A 135 -1.01 -2.21 -13.25
N VAL A 136 -1.60 -2.69 -12.16
CA VAL A 136 -0.93 -2.83 -10.85
C VAL A 136 0.18 -3.86 -10.92
N VAL A 137 -0.09 -5.05 -11.46
CA VAL A 137 0.92 -6.13 -11.56
C VAL A 137 2.09 -5.71 -12.45
N ASP A 138 1.82 -5.07 -13.59
CA ASP A 138 2.86 -4.59 -14.50
C ASP A 138 3.73 -3.50 -13.87
N TYR A 139 3.10 -2.59 -13.13
CA TYR A 139 3.82 -1.58 -12.38
C TYR A 139 4.74 -2.22 -11.35
N PHE A 140 4.23 -3.12 -10.52
CA PHE A 140 5.03 -3.79 -9.48
C PHE A 140 6.13 -4.68 -10.07
N ARG A 141 5.89 -5.34 -11.19
CA ARG A 141 6.94 -6.10 -11.88
C ARG A 141 8.12 -5.22 -12.20
N GLU A 142 7.88 -4.05 -12.80
CA GLU A 142 8.94 -3.12 -13.19
C GLU A 142 9.66 -2.51 -11.99
N VAL A 143 8.93 -1.99 -11.01
CA VAL A 143 9.55 -1.27 -9.89
C VAL A 143 10.24 -2.19 -8.90
N THR A 144 9.74 -3.42 -8.70
CA THR A 144 10.40 -4.41 -7.83
C THR A 144 11.64 -5.02 -8.48
N GLU A 145 11.64 -5.21 -9.79
CA GLU A 145 12.84 -5.58 -10.54
C GLU A 145 13.91 -4.47 -10.45
N TYR A 146 13.51 -3.24 -10.64
CA TYR A 146 14.40 -2.09 -10.54
C TYR A 146 15.00 -1.95 -9.14
N SER A 147 14.19 -2.01 -8.08
CA SER A 147 14.67 -1.93 -6.71
C SER A 147 15.58 -3.11 -6.33
N ALA A 148 15.27 -4.31 -6.79
CA ALA A 148 16.13 -5.47 -6.62
C ALA A 148 17.49 -5.30 -7.32
N SER A 149 17.54 -4.64 -8.48
CA SER A 149 18.81 -4.30 -9.16
C SER A 149 19.69 -3.34 -8.35
N LYS A 150 19.09 -2.60 -7.39
CA LYS A 150 19.80 -1.75 -6.42
C LYS A 150 20.14 -2.48 -5.12
N GLY A 151 19.86 -3.78 -5.05
CA GLY A 151 20.12 -4.62 -3.86
C GLY A 151 19.05 -4.52 -2.78
N MET A 152 17.91 -3.90 -3.05
CA MET A 152 16.83 -3.72 -2.08
C MET A 152 15.81 -4.87 -2.15
N LYS A 153 15.25 -5.22 -1.01
CA LYS A 153 14.10 -6.12 -0.89
C LYS A 153 12.79 -5.36 -1.09
N ASN A 154 11.74 -6.06 -1.43
CA ASN A 154 10.40 -5.50 -1.60
C ASN A 154 9.40 -6.21 -0.69
N THR A 155 8.56 -5.46 -0.04
CA THR A 155 7.37 -5.93 0.65
C THR A 155 6.17 -5.11 0.20
N VAL A 156 5.00 -5.69 0.22
CA VAL A 156 3.75 -5.01 -0.13
C VAL A 156 2.73 -5.23 0.97
N CYS A 157 2.03 -4.18 1.37
CA CYS A 157 0.84 -4.29 2.20
C CYS A 157 -0.37 -4.52 1.29
N VAL A 158 -1.07 -5.62 1.48
CA VAL A 158 -2.27 -5.94 0.72
C VAL A 158 -3.48 -5.97 1.64
N MET A 159 -4.44 -5.12 1.35
CA MET A 159 -5.74 -5.12 2.00
C MET A 159 -6.66 -6.10 1.26
N LEU A 160 -6.63 -7.37 1.68
CA LEU A 160 -7.50 -8.40 1.10
C LEU A 160 -8.97 -8.06 1.32
N GLY A 161 -9.74 -8.03 0.23
CA GLY A 161 -11.16 -7.70 0.27
C GLY A 161 -11.50 -6.23 0.08
N THR A 162 -10.50 -5.36 -0.07
CA THR A 162 -10.68 -3.99 -0.53
C THR A 162 -10.65 -3.88 -2.06
N TYR A 163 -10.94 -2.70 -2.53
CA TYR A 163 -11.22 -2.32 -3.87
C TYR A 163 -10.13 -2.73 -4.87
N GLY A 164 -10.52 -3.48 -5.89
CA GLY A 164 -9.62 -3.91 -6.98
C GLY A 164 -8.59 -4.96 -6.56
N MET A 165 -8.46 -5.25 -5.25
CA MET A 165 -7.52 -6.21 -4.71
C MET A 165 -8.26 -7.44 -4.17
N ASN A 166 -8.80 -8.24 -5.09
CA ASN A 166 -9.27 -9.58 -4.75
C ASN A 166 -8.07 -10.51 -4.50
N LEU A 167 -8.32 -11.68 -3.94
CA LEU A 167 -7.28 -12.69 -3.65
C LEU A 167 -6.44 -13.07 -4.87
N GLU A 168 -7.04 -13.09 -6.07
CA GLU A 168 -6.33 -13.42 -7.30
C GLU A 168 -5.32 -12.34 -7.67
N ASN A 169 -5.74 -11.07 -7.67
CA ASN A 169 -4.88 -9.94 -8.03
C ASN A 169 -3.76 -9.75 -7.01
N ALA A 170 -4.05 -9.85 -5.72
CA ALA A 170 -3.05 -9.87 -4.66
C ALA A 170 -2.06 -11.02 -4.86
N GLY A 171 -2.55 -12.19 -5.27
CA GLY A 171 -1.73 -13.35 -5.60
C GLY A 171 -0.77 -13.12 -6.76
N ARG A 172 -1.22 -12.40 -7.79
CA ARG A 172 -0.36 -12.03 -8.94
C ARG A 172 0.79 -11.09 -8.53
N VAL A 173 0.53 -10.16 -7.61
CA VAL A 173 1.57 -9.29 -7.04
C VAL A 173 2.50 -10.10 -6.13
N ALA A 174 1.94 -10.94 -5.26
CA ALA A 174 2.69 -11.80 -4.36
C ALA A 174 3.63 -12.77 -5.11
N ALA A 175 3.20 -13.28 -6.26
CA ALA A 175 3.97 -14.21 -7.09
C ALA A 175 5.16 -13.56 -7.81
N LEU A 176 5.30 -12.23 -7.79
CA LEU A 176 6.42 -11.57 -8.47
C LEU A 176 7.77 -12.03 -7.90
N PRO A 177 8.78 -12.25 -8.76
CA PRO A 177 10.06 -12.83 -8.36
C PRO A 177 10.79 -12.04 -7.27
N HIS A 178 10.69 -10.72 -7.33
CA HIS A 178 11.39 -9.80 -6.43
C HIS A 178 10.55 -9.31 -5.24
N MET A 179 9.36 -9.87 -5.03
CA MET A 179 8.58 -9.67 -3.83
C MET A 179 9.08 -10.61 -2.73
N ALA A 180 9.62 -10.06 -1.63
CA ALA A 180 10.19 -10.85 -0.54
C ALA A 180 9.17 -11.19 0.54
N SER A 181 8.30 -10.24 0.87
CA SER A 181 7.29 -10.43 1.91
C SER A 181 5.97 -9.75 1.57
N ILE A 182 4.92 -10.16 2.28
CA ILE A 182 3.58 -9.60 2.16
C ILE A 182 3.15 -9.15 3.54
N GLY A 183 2.72 -7.89 3.62
CA GLY A 183 2.19 -7.28 4.83
C GLY A 183 0.66 -7.24 4.84
N SER A 184 0.13 -7.07 6.02
CA SER A 184 -1.28 -6.73 6.25
C SER A 184 -1.40 -5.79 7.44
N ASP A 185 -2.47 -5.00 7.43
CA ASP A 185 -2.77 -3.98 8.41
C ASP A 185 -4.21 -4.14 8.93
N PRO A 186 -4.47 -5.13 9.79
CA PRO A 186 -5.79 -5.39 10.34
C PRO A 186 -6.21 -4.30 11.33
N TYR A 187 -6.42 -3.07 10.82
CA TYR A 187 -6.82 -1.93 11.60
C TYR A 187 -8.28 -2.05 12.04
N TRP A 188 -8.51 -1.95 13.34
CA TRP A 188 -9.81 -2.29 13.95
C TRP A 188 -10.70 -1.08 14.24
N ILE A 189 -10.14 0.13 14.41
CA ILE A 189 -10.88 1.28 14.95
C ILE A 189 -12.08 1.65 14.08
N ASP A 190 -11.94 1.69 12.77
CA ASP A 190 -13.06 2.03 11.88
C ASP A 190 -14.11 0.90 11.80
N THR A 191 -13.67 -0.34 11.98
CA THR A 191 -14.57 -1.49 12.09
C THR A 191 -15.30 -1.46 13.42
N GLN A 192 -14.61 -1.12 14.51
CA GLN A 192 -15.17 -1.01 15.87
C GLN A 192 -16.19 0.14 15.98
N LYS A 193 -15.99 1.27 15.26
CA LYS A 193 -16.98 2.35 15.14
C LYS A 193 -18.31 1.85 14.53
N LYS A 194 -18.25 0.93 13.60
CA LYS A 194 -19.43 0.32 12.95
C LYS A 194 -20.02 -0.84 13.75
N ASN A 195 -19.18 -1.56 14.48
CA ASN A 195 -19.55 -2.67 15.35
C ASN A 195 -18.86 -2.53 16.71
N PRO A 196 -19.45 -1.82 17.67
CA PRO A 196 -18.86 -1.59 19.00
C PRO A 196 -18.62 -2.87 19.82
N ALA A 197 -19.22 -3.99 19.43
CA ALA A 197 -19.03 -5.30 20.07
C ALA A 197 -17.85 -6.09 19.45
N LEU A 198 -17.11 -5.49 18.52
CA LEU A 198 -15.95 -6.13 17.89
C LEU A 198 -14.91 -6.46 18.97
N ASP A 199 -14.56 -7.73 19.09
CA ASP A 199 -13.38 -8.16 19.83
C ASP A 199 -12.13 -7.92 18.98
N VAL A 200 -11.20 -7.12 19.50
CA VAL A 200 -9.98 -6.72 18.76
C VAL A 200 -9.04 -7.90 18.62
N TYR A 201 -8.90 -8.73 19.66
CA TYR A 201 -8.06 -9.91 19.60
C TYR A 201 -8.54 -10.87 18.50
N ASP A 202 -9.81 -11.27 18.52
CA ASP A 202 -10.37 -12.19 17.54
C ASP A 202 -10.26 -11.64 16.12
N PHE A 203 -10.54 -10.35 15.93
CA PHE A 203 -10.45 -9.69 14.62
C PHE A 203 -9.02 -9.73 14.06
N VAL A 204 -8.02 -9.34 14.84
CA VAL A 204 -6.62 -9.29 14.40
C VAL A 204 -6.06 -10.70 14.23
N PHE A 205 -6.43 -11.63 15.14
CA PHE A 205 -6.02 -13.03 15.05
C PHE A 205 -6.46 -13.68 13.73
N GLU A 206 -7.76 -13.60 13.40
CA GLU A 206 -8.28 -14.22 12.18
C GLU A 206 -7.75 -13.53 10.91
N ALA A 207 -7.65 -12.20 10.89
CA ALA A 207 -7.05 -11.48 9.77
C ALA A 207 -5.59 -11.86 9.56
N THR A 208 -4.79 -11.90 10.63
CA THR A 208 -3.38 -12.31 10.57
C THR A 208 -3.23 -13.74 10.06
N LYS A 209 -4.03 -14.67 10.58
CA LYS A 209 -4.01 -16.08 10.17
C LYS A 209 -4.33 -16.25 8.67
N GLN A 210 -5.32 -15.52 8.16
CA GLN A 210 -5.68 -15.53 6.74
C GLN A 210 -4.55 -14.99 5.87
N ASN A 211 -3.96 -13.87 6.25
CA ASN A 211 -2.87 -13.25 5.51
C ASN A 211 -1.58 -14.08 5.57
N LEU A 212 -1.29 -14.72 6.70
CA LEU A 212 -0.16 -15.64 6.83
C LEU A 212 -0.33 -16.87 5.91
N ALA A 213 -1.55 -17.44 5.87
CA ALA A 213 -1.85 -18.55 4.96
C ALA A 213 -1.72 -18.13 3.48
N PHE A 214 -2.12 -16.89 3.17
CA PHE A 214 -1.95 -16.30 1.85
C PHE A 214 -0.46 -16.14 1.49
N ALA A 215 0.35 -15.54 2.34
CA ALA A 215 1.78 -15.37 2.12
C ALA A 215 2.50 -16.72 1.93
N ASN A 216 2.20 -17.70 2.77
CA ASN A 216 2.74 -19.05 2.69
C ASN A 216 2.42 -19.74 1.36
N ARG A 217 1.24 -19.51 0.78
CA ARG A 217 0.87 -20.06 -0.54
C ARG A 217 1.84 -19.65 -1.63
N TYR A 218 2.42 -18.46 -1.52
CA TYR A 218 3.36 -17.90 -2.49
C TYR A 218 4.82 -18.02 -2.04
N GLY A 219 5.09 -18.70 -0.91
CA GLY A 219 6.44 -18.85 -0.36
C GLY A 219 7.07 -17.53 0.07
N LYS A 220 6.26 -16.60 0.58
CA LYS A 220 6.70 -15.26 1.00
C LYS A 220 6.70 -15.16 2.52
N ASP A 221 7.60 -14.33 3.05
CA ASP A 221 7.54 -13.89 4.43
C ASP A 221 6.28 -13.05 4.66
N HIS A 222 5.87 -12.94 5.93
CA HIS A 222 4.71 -12.15 6.33
C HIS A 222 5.09 -11.12 7.39
N ASN A 223 4.44 -9.96 7.32
CA ASN A 223 4.50 -8.93 8.35
C ASN A 223 3.11 -8.36 8.64
N VAL A 224 2.92 -7.86 9.86
CA VAL A 224 1.64 -7.28 10.31
C VAL A 224 1.89 -5.88 10.88
N TRP A 225 1.07 -4.94 10.46
CA TRP A 225 1.04 -3.59 11.00
C TRP A 225 -0.04 -3.48 12.07
N ILE A 226 0.38 -3.16 13.29
CA ILE A 226 -0.51 -2.93 14.42
C ILE A 226 -0.90 -1.46 14.45
N GLN A 227 -2.19 -1.19 14.60
CA GLN A 227 -2.73 0.16 14.67
C GLN A 227 -2.37 0.81 16.01
N THR A 228 -1.47 1.79 15.98
CA THR A 228 -1.07 2.58 17.16
C THR A 228 -1.44 4.06 17.00
N TYR A 229 -2.31 4.37 16.07
CA TYR A 229 -2.84 5.72 15.82
C TYR A 229 -4.36 5.73 16.00
N GLN A 230 -4.91 6.90 16.32
CA GLN A 230 -6.35 7.12 16.55
C GLN A 230 -6.99 6.24 17.62
N ASN A 231 -6.20 5.59 18.46
CA ASN A 231 -6.72 4.85 19.61
C ASN A 231 -7.33 5.83 20.63
N PRO A 232 -8.60 5.67 21.02
CA PRO A 232 -9.19 6.51 22.03
C PRO A 232 -8.47 6.32 23.37
N ARG A 233 -8.35 7.40 24.13
CA ARG A 233 -7.81 7.37 25.49
C ARG A 233 -8.55 6.34 26.36
N GLY A 234 -7.80 5.50 27.07
CA GLY A 234 -8.35 4.40 27.89
C GLY A 234 -8.68 3.14 27.10
N LYS A 235 -8.20 3.05 25.83
CA LYS A 235 -8.31 1.87 24.95
C LYS A 235 -6.94 1.32 24.54
N GLU A 236 -5.91 1.64 25.31
CA GLU A 236 -4.53 1.18 25.07
C GLU A 236 -4.41 -0.35 25.11
N GLU A 237 -5.25 -1.00 25.93
CA GLU A 237 -5.35 -2.47 26.01
C GLU A 237 -5.73 -3.11 24.66
N ASP A 238 -6.43 -2.40 23.77
CA ASP A 238 -6.75 -2.89 22.43
C ASP A 238 -5.48 -3.09 21.60
N ILE A 239 -4.44 -2.26 21.79
CA ILE A 239 -3.14 -2.39 21.10
C ILE A 239 -2.39 -3.65 21.62
N ILE A 240 -2.44 -3.88 22.93
CA ILE A 240 -1.84 -5.09 23.55
C ILE A 240 -2.54 -6.32 22.99
N ALA A 241 -3.88 -6.35 23.04
CA ALA A 241 -4.68 -7.44 22.51
C ALA A 241 -4.39 -7.73 21.02
N ALA A 242 -4.29 -6.68 20.20
CA ALA A 242 -3.96 -6.81 18.79
C ALA A 242 -2.54 -7.39 18.55
N THR A 243 -1.57 -6.96 19.38
CA THR A 243 -0.18 -7.43 19.30
C THR A 243 -0.07 -8.91 19.69
N GLU A 244 -0.72 -9.30 20.80
CA GLU A 244 -0.80 -10.70 21.25
C GLU A 244 -1.50 -11.56 20.20
N ALA A 245 -2.64 -11.11 19.67
CA ALA A 245 -3.39 -11.82 18.64
C ALA A 245 -2.57 -12.09 17.39
N ALA A 246 -1.84 -11.08 16.90
CA ALA A 246 -0.97 -11.24 15.72
C ALA A 246 0.15 -12.26 15.99
N TYR A 247 0.77 -12.20 17.18
CA TYR A 247 1.81 -13.15 17.58
C TYR A 247 1.26 -14.58 17.72
N ASP A 248 0.12 -14.75 18.35
CA ASP A 248 -0.53 -16.04 18.56
C ASP A 248 -1.03 -16.68 17.26
N ALA A 249 -1.47 -15.84 16.30
CA ALA A 249 -1.80 -16.27 14.95
C ALA A 249 -0.58 -16.77 14.15
N GLY A 250 0.64 -16.50 14.61
CA GLY A 250 1.88 -16.97 14.01
C GLY A 250 2.76 -15.91 13.37
N ALA A 251 2.39 -14.63 13.40
CA ALA A 251 3.25 -13.55 12.93
C ALA A 251 4.51 -13.43 13.78
N ARG A 252 5.65 -13.15 13.14
CA ARG A 252 6.96 -13.00 13.80
C ARG A 252 7.65 -11.70 13.43
N ARG A 253 7.01 -10.89 12.59
CA ARG A 253 7.45 -9.56 12.21
C ARG A 253 6.27 -8.63 12.35
N LEU A 254 6.29 -7.81 13.41
CA LEU A 254 5.25 -6.88 13.77
C LEU A 254 5.80 -5.46 13.62
N PHE A 255 4.99 -4.58 13.07
CA PHE A 255 5.25 -3.15 12.95
C PHE A 255 4.14 -2.39 13.66
N ALA A 256 4.45 -1.22 14.18
CA ALA A 256 3.48 -0.29 14.73
C ALA A 256 3.35 0.91 13.80
N TRP A 257 2.13 1.20 13.35
CA TRP A 257 1.88 2.38 12.55
C TRP A 257 1.48 3.54 13.43
N GLY A 258 2.34 4.56 13.39
CA GLY A 258 2.12 5.85 13.99
C GLY A 258 2.65 6.01 15.41
N TYR A 259 3.97 6.16 15.60
CA TYR A 259 4.59 6.33 16.91
C TYR A 259 3.97 7.45 17.76
N TYR A 260 3.61 8.57 17.14
CA TYR A 260 2.95 9.70 17.82
C TYR A 260 1.47 9.84 17.44
N GLY A 261 0.82 8.80 16.95
CA GLY A 261 -0.51 8.95 16.39
C GLY A 261 -0.49 9.93 15.22
N SER A 262 0.37 9.71 14.24
CA SER A 262 0.89 10.63 13.24
C SER A 262 -0.15 11.47 12.47
N GLU A 263 -1.40 11.08 12.53
CA GLU A 263 -2.50 11.72 11.79
C GLU A 263 -3.48 12.46 12.68
N SER A 264 -3.30 12.44 14.00
CA SER A 264 -4.21 13.12 14.93
C SER A 264 -3.51 13.66 16.15
N ASN A 265 -3.51 14.99 16.28
CA ASN A 265 -3.09 15.67 17.52
C ASN A 265 -4.03 15.40 18.70
N ASP A 266 -5.24 14.87 18.44
CA ASP A 266 -6.25 14.63 19.46
C ASP A 266 -5.94 13.38 20.33
N TYR A 267 -5.13 12.48 19.80
CA TYR A 267 -4.75 11.23 20.49
C TYR A 267 -3.32 11.23 21.03
N GLY A 268 -2.52 12.23 20.68
CA GLY A 268 -1.24 12.61 21.27
C GLY A 268 -0.32 11.50 21.74
N ALA A 269 0.28 11.74 22.90
CA ALA A 269 1.34 10.88 23.46
C ALA A 269 0.88 9.49 23.89
N GLU A 270 -0.41 9.23 24.03
CA GLU A 270 -0.92 7.95 24.51
C GLU A 270 -0.75 6.82 23.52
N ASN A 271 -0.75 7.14 22.21
CA ASN A 271 -0.50 6.16 21.17
C ASN A 271 1.00 5.80 21.03
N GLY A 272 1.88 6.60 21.61
CA GLY A 272 3.31 6.35 21.64
C GLY A 272 3.83 5.71 22.94
N ALA A 273 2.94 5.34 23.85
CA ALA A 273 3.30 4.82 25.17
C ALA A 273 3.55 3.29 25.21
N LEU A 274 3.81 2.66 24.07
CA LEU A 274 4.08 1.21 23.97
C LEU A 274 5.58 0.90 23.93
#